data_9ef4726922a59b05797a3af21fbfda16
#
_entry.id   9ef4726922a59b05797a3af21fbfda16
#
_cell.length_a   1.000
_cell.length_b   1.000
_cell.length_c   1.000
_cell.angle_alpha   90.00
_cell.angle_beta   90.00
_cell.angle_gamma   90.00
#
_symmetry.space_group_name_H-M   'P 1'
#
loop_
_entity.id
_entity.type
_entity.pdbx_description
1 polymer ?
#
loop_
_entity_poly.entity_id
_entity_poly.type
_entity_poly.pdbx_seq_one_letter_code
_entity_poly.pdbx_strand_id
1 'polypeptide(L)'
;PTLVSFAVGVIDGNKAVSAEFKEAGNEVVFLSCPRDNAEVLDFAALRKNLTAVHAAMEAGKINAAAAVKDGGIAALVTTMCLGNELGFEFIKPFNDTDSLFTLQPGGLVLELAKGVEPEEIFEGLDYMLLGHTTANAGVAINDAVISEAEAKHAYMETLQGIFPYKLADVEAPADIAQPL
;
A
#
# COMPACT_ATOMS: atom_id res chain seq x y z
N PRO A 1 16.00 22.21 -13.05
CA PRO A 1 17.01 21.23 -12.65
C PRO A 1 16.32 19.92 -12.26
N THR A 2 16.91 18.80 -12.66
CA THR A 2 16.42 17.45 -12.33
C THR A 2 17.43 16.78 -11.40
N LEU A 3 16.93 16.26 -10.28
CA LEU A 3 17.73 15.41 -9.38
C LEU A 3 17.27 13.96 -9.55
N VAL A 4 18.23 13.07 -9.83
CA VAL A 4 17.97 11.63 -9.88
C VAL A 4 18.84 10.94 -8.83
N SER A 5 18.22 10.10 -7.99
CA SER A 5 18.91 9.33 -6.97
C SER A 5 18.67 7.84 -7.20
N PHE A 6 19.72 7.04 -7.14
CA PHE A 6 19.65 5.59 -7.25
C PHE A 6 20.11 4.94 -5.95
N ALA A 7 19.33 3.98 -5.46
CA ALA A 7 19.73 3.10 -4.38
C ALA A 7 19.62 1.64 -4.87
N VAL A 8 20.68 0.85 -4.64
CA VAL A 8 20.74 -0.55 -5.06
C VAL A 8 20.98 -1.42 -3.84
N GLY A 9 20.16 -2.45 -3.70
CA GLY A 9 20.30 -3.47 -2.66
C GLY A 9 20.09 -4.85 -3.25
N VAL A 10 20.64 -5.88 -2.60
CA VAL A 10 20.42 -7.28 -2.96
C VAL A 10 19.48 -7.89 -1.94
N ILE A 11 18.41 -8.54 -2.42
CA ILE A 11 17.44 -9.25 -1.58
C ILE A 11 17.22 -10.67 -2.13
N ASP A 12 16.74 -11.58 -1.28
CA ASP A 12 16.18 -12.86 -1.73
C ASP A 12 14.80 -12.57 -2.37
N GLY A 13 14.66 -12.86 -3.66
CA GLY A 13 13.42 -12.62 -4.39
C GLY A 13 12.20 -13.36 -3.84
N ASN A 14 12.41 -14.49 -3.15
CA ASN A 14 11.33 -15.24 -2.50
C ASN A 14 10.78 -14.54 -1.24
N LYS A 15 11.51 -13.56 -0.72
CA LYS A 15 11.12 -12.77 0.46
C LYS A 15 10.66 -11.36 0.10
N ALA A 16 10.62 -11.04 -1.18
CA ALA A 16 10.12 -9.76 -1.65
C ALA A 16 8.61 -9.67 -1.41
N VAL A 17 8.17 -8.57 -0.81
CA VAL A 17 6.76 -8.26 -0.54
C VAL A 17 6.33 -7.15 -1.48
N SER A 18 5.19 -7.33 -2.14
CA SER A 18 4.60 -6.32 -3.03
C SER A 18 3.54 -5.49 -2.32
N ALA A 19 3.01 -4.49 -3.01
CA ALA A 19 2.12 -3.50 -2.39
C ALA A 19 0.65 -3.95 -2.32
N GLU A 20 0.19 -4.81 -3.25
CA GLU A 20 -1.21 -5.24 -3.29
C GLU A 20 -1.57 -6.20 -2.16
N PHE A 21 -2.76 -6.08 -1.58
CA PHE A 21 -3.28 -7.01 -0.58
C PHE A 21 -3.37 -8.43 -1.12
N LYS A 22 -3.08 -9.42 -0.28
CA LYS A 22 -2.94 -10.83 -0.69
C LYS A 22 -4.15 -11.70 -0.37
N GLU A 23 -4.73 -11.55 0.81
CA GLU A 23 -5.80 -12.42 1.29
C GLU A 23 -6.87 -11.63 2.02
N ALA A 24 -8.11 -12.09 1.95
CA ALA A 24 -9.21 -11.52 2.72
C ALA A 24 -9.17 -11.97 4.19
N GLY A 25 -9.51 -11.05 5.10
CA GLY A 25 -9.59 -11.30 6.53
C GLY A 25 -8.29 -11.05 7.29
N ASN A 26 -7.27 -10.50 6.62
CA ASN A 26 -6.03 -10.11 7.26
C ASN A 26 -6.14 -8.70 7.87
N GLU A 27 -5.49 -8.51 9.00
CA GLU A 27 -5.37 -7.19 9.62
C GLU A 27 -4.39 -6.30 8.85
N VAL A 28 -4.72 -5.01 8.79
CA VAL A 28 -3.89 -4.00 8.17
C VAL A 28 -3.59 -2.91 9.16
N VAL A 29 -2.31 -2.59 9.31
CA VAL A 29 -1.84 -1.57 10.23
C VAL A 29 -1.16 -0.43 9.49
N PHE A 30 -1.25 0.76 10.06
CA PHE A 30 -0.46 1.92 9.70
C PHE A 30 0.65 2.10 10.74
N LEU A 31 1.88 2.13 10.28
CA LEU A 31 3.05 2.43 11.10
C LEU A 31 3.48 3.87 10.83
N SER A 32 3.33 4.74 11.82
CA SER A 32 3.62 6.16 11.68
C SER A 32 5.12 6.46 11.79
N CYS A 33 5.53 7.59 11.23
CA CYS A 33 6.88 8.12 11.45
C CYS A 33 6.75 9.54 12.01
N PRO A 34 7.21 9.80 13.25
CA PRO A 34 7.15 11.12 13.85
C PRO A 34 7.91 12.17 13.03
N ARG A 35 7.42 13.41 13.10
CA ARG A 35 8.04 14.59 12.51
C ARG A 35 8.15 15.69 13.55
N ASP A 36 9.13 16.56 13.38
CA ASP A 36 9.25 17.77 14.20
C ASP A 36 8.34 18.91 13.70
N ASN A 37 8.36 20.05 14.37
CA ASN A 37 7.57 21.22 13.99
C ASN A 37 7.96 21.83 12.64
N ALA A 38 9.10 21.45 12.07
CA ALA A 38 9.55 21.84 10.73
C ALA A 38 9.26 20.76 9.67
N GLU A 39 8.40 19.78 10.00
CA GLU A 39 8.03 18.66 9.14
C GLU A 39 9.22 17.72 8.78
N VAL A 40 10.32 17.79 9.51
CA VAL A 40 11.46 16.89 9.32
C VAL A 40 11.20 15.57 10.04
N LEU A 41 11.43 14.47 9.33
CA LEU A 41 11.26 13.12 9.88
C LEU A 41 12.23 12.86 11.05
N ASP A 42 11.76 12.16 12.07
CA ASP A 42 12.64 11.53 13.06
C ASP A 42 13.31 10.30 12.40
N PHE A 43 14.54 10.49 11.95
CA PHE A 43 15.31 9.43 11.29
C PHE A 43 15.67 8.27 12.22
N ALA A 44 15.71 8.47 13.53
CA ALA A 44 15.94 7.41 14.49
C ALA A 44 14.69 6.51 14.59
N ALA A 45 13.51 7.12 14.70
CA ALA A 45 12.23 6.42 14.66
C ALA A 45 12.03 5.70 13.30
N LEU A 46 12.28 6.40 12.18
CA LEU A 46 12.20 5.78 10.84
C LEU A 46 13.08 4.54 10.72
N ARG A 47 14.32 4.63 11.17
CA ARG A 47 15.25 3.49 11.15
C ARG A 47 14.74 2.32 12.02
N LYS A 48 14.19 2.61 13.21
CA LYS A 48 13.61 1.61 14.09
C LYS A 48 12.43 0.90 13.41
N ASN A 49 11.52 1.68 12.82
CA ASN A 49 10.36 1.17 12.07
C ASN A 49 10.79 0.26 10.92
N LEU A 50 11.68 0.72 10.05
CA LEU A 50 12.16 -0.04 8.91
C LEU A 50 12.89 -1.33 9.32
N THR A 51 13.62 -1.31 10.45
CA THR A 51 14.27 -2.51 10.97
C THR A 51 13.25 -3.55 11.44
N ALA A 52 12.19 -3.13 12.15
CA ALA A 52 11.13 -4.02 12.61
C ALA A 52 10.34 -4.61 11.41
N VAL A 53 9.98 -3.77 10.45
CA VAL A 53 9.27 -4.20 9.22
C VAL A 53 10.12 -5.19 8.43
N HIS A 54 11.41 -4.92 8.22
CA HIS A 54 12.31 -5.83 7.52
C HIS A 54 12.40 -7.19 8.23
N ALA A 55 12.58 -7.20 9.55
CA ALA A 55 12.63 -8.45 10.32
C ALA A 55 11.31 -9.24 10.23
N ALA A 56 10.17 -8.55 10.23
CA ALA A 56 8.85 -9.17 10.08
C ALA A 56 8.62 -9.73 8.67
N MET A 57 9.09 -9.03 7.62
CA MET A 57 9.08 -9.55 6.24
C MET A 57 9.94 -10.81 6.12
N GLU A 58 11.16 -10.80 6.66
CA GLU A 58 12.05 -11.97 6.67
C GLU A 58 11.43 -13.17 7.39
N ALA A 59 10.63 -12.92 8.43
CA ALA A 59 9.90 -13.93 9.18
C ALA A 59 8.57 -14.37 8.52
N GLY A 60 8.18 -13.78 7.38
CA GLY A 60 6.91 -14.09 6.71
C GLY A 60 5.67 -13.60 7.47
N LYS A 61 5.82 -12.59 8.32
CA LYS A 61 4.72 -12.01 9.11
C LYS A 61 3.98 -10.87 8.40
N ILE A 62 4.50 -10.38 7.28
CA ILE A 62 3.93 -9.30 6.47
C ILE A 62 3.69 -9.82 5.06
N ASN A 63 2.46 -9.70 4.57
CA ASN A 63 2.03 -10.15 3.25
C ASN A 63 2.13 -9.03 2.19
N ALA A 64 1.81 -7.80 2.57
CA ALA A 64 1.91 -6.64 1.69
C ALA A 64 2.41 -5.41 2.45
N ALA A 65 3.14 -4.53 1.76
CA ALA A 65 3.67 -3.31 2.34
C ALA A 65 3.75 -2.19 1.31
N ALA A 66 3.31 -0.98 1.70
CA ALA A 66 3.44 0.19 0.86
C ALA A 66 3.65 1.46 1.68
N ALA A 67 4.40 2.42 1.11
CA ALA A 67 4.64 3.72 1.73
C ALA A 67 3.52 4.71 1.40
N VAL A 68 3.10 5.50 2.40
CA VAL A 68 2.09 6.54 2.22
C VAL A 68 2.64 7.65 1.33
N LYS A 69 1.85 8.04 0.33
CA LYS A 69 2.14 9.08 -0.66
C LYS A 69 0.99 10.10 -0.71
N ASP A 70 0.97 10.92 -1.76
CA ASP A 70 -0.12 11.85 -2.03
C ASP A 70 -1.48 11.13 -2.05
N GLY A 71 -2.48 11.76 -1.44
CA GLY A 71 -3.79 11.15 -1.19
C GLY A 71 -3.89 10.37 0.12
N GLY A 72 -2.77 10.25 0.87
CA GLY A 72 -2.76 9.67 2.21
C GLY A 72 -3.01 8.16 2.27
N ILE A 73 -3.39 7.71 3.45
CA ILE A 73 -3.69 6.30 3.74
C ILE A 73 -4.89 5.81 2.92
N ALA A 74 -5.92 6.65 2.76
CA ALA A 74 -7.14 6.27 2.03
C ALA A 74 -6.85 5.92 0.57
N ALA A 75 -6.10 6.77 -0.15
CA ALA A 75 -5.70 6.51 -1.53
C ALA A 75 -4.79 5.28 -1.63
N LEU A 76 -3.86 5.13 -0.68
CA LEU A 76 -2.95 3.99 -0.65
C LEU A 76 -3.70 2.67 -0.45
N VAL A 77 -4.56 2.57 0.57
CA VAL A 77 -5.38 1.38 0.84
C VAL A 77 -6.25 1.04 -0.37
N THR A 78 -6.85 2.06 -1.01
CA THR A 78 -7.66 1.86 -2.22
C THR A 78 -6.81 1.24 -3.34
N THR A 79 -5.60 1.74 -3.59
CA THR A 79 -4.73 1.17 -4.63
C THR A 79 -4.23 -0.23 -4.28
N MET A 80 -3.99 -0.52 -3.00
CA MET A 80 -3.61 -1.86 -2.52
C MET A 80 -4.73 -2.90 -2.75
N CYS A 81 -5.99 -2.47 -2.77
CA CYS A 81 -7.14 -3.33 -3.08
C CYS A 81 -7.19 -3.76 -4.56
N LEU A 82 -6.78 -2.87 -5.49
CA LEU A 82 -7.01 -3.07 -6.92
C LEU A 82 -6.22 -4.25 -7.53
N GLY A 83 -5.07 -4.60 -6.95
CA GLY A 83 -4.16 -5.60 -7.54
C GLY A 83 -4.74 -7.01 -7.58
N ASN A 84 -5.43 -7.43 -6.53
CA ASN A 84 -6.02 -8.77 -6.39
C ASN A 84 -7.54 -8.72 -6.23
N GLU A 85 -8.17 -7.59 -6.57
CA GLU A 85 -9.63 -7.39 -6.50
C GLU A 85 -10.20 -7.68 -5.10
N LEU A 86 -9.42 -7.33 -4.06
CA LEU A 86 -9.84 -7.41 -2.67
C LEU A 86 -10.49 -6.11 -2.23
N GLY A 87 -11.29 -6.18 -1.18
CA GLY A 87 -11.79 -4.98 -0.50
C GLY A 87 -11.07 -4.70 0.80
N PHE A 88 -11.45 -3.58 1.40
CA PHE A 88 -10.96 -3.17 2.71
C PHE A 88 -12.06 -2.51 3.54
N GLU A 89 -12.17 -2.86 4.79
CA GLU A 89 -13.07 -2.23 5.74
C GLU A 89 -12.25 -1.61 6.88
N PHE A 90 -12.32 -0.26 6.99
CA PHE A 90 -11.73 0.44 8.12
C PHE A 90 -12.47 0.11 9.41
N ILE A 91 -11.74 0.12 10.55
CA ILE A 91 -12.36 -0.04 11.87
C ILE A 91 -13.47 0.99 12.07
N LYS A 92 -14.56 0.59 12.74
CA LYS A 92 -15.71 1.48 13.02
C LYS A 92 -15.87 1.71 14.51
N PRO A 93 -16.11 2.97 14.95
CA PRO A 93 -16.07 4.19 14.15
C PRO A 93 -14.64 4.67 13.89
N PHE A 94 -14.35 5.14 12.69
CA PHE A 94 -13.13 5.89 12.42
C PHE A 94 -13.41 7.37 12.63
N ASN A 95 -12.88 7.95 13.68
CA ASN A 95 -13.28 9.28 14.14
C ASN A 95 -12.60 10.44 13.41
N ASP A 96 -11.35 10.25 12.99
CA ASP A 96 -10.54 11.26 12.29
C ASP A 96 -10.35 10.87 10.82
N THR A 97 -11.41 10.98 10.05
CA THR A 97 -11.38 10.64 8.62
C THR A 97 -10.47 11.57 7.81
N ASP A 98 -10.28 12.82 8.24
CA ASP A 98 -9.44 13.79 7.52
C ASP A 98 -7.96 13.36 7.54
N SER A 99 -7.50 12.74 8.62
CA SER A 99 -6.14 12.22 8.72
C SER A 99 -5.82 11.14 7.69
N LEU A 100 -6.84 10.41 7.22
CA LEU A 100 -6.66 9.38 6.18
C LEU A 100 -6.26 9.95 4.81
N PHE A 101 -6.54 11.23 4.55
CA PHE A 101 -6.20 11.91 3.29
C PHE A 101 -4.95 12.78 3.40
N THR A 102 -4.35 12.84 4.58
CA THR A 102 -3.15 13.65 4.83
C THR A 102 -1.90 12.89 4.40
N LEU A 103 -0.98 13.59 3.72
CA LEU A 103 0.34 13.05 3.38
C LEU A 103 1.12 12.75 4.67
N GLN A 104 1.62 11.52 4.78
CA GLN A 104 2.36 11.04 5.95
C GLN A 104 3.71 10.44 5.53
N PRO A 105 4.71 11.29 5.24
CA PRO A 105 6.04 10.82 4.82
C PRO A 105 6.66 9.88 5.86
N GLY A 106 7.28 8.80 5.39
CA GLY A 106 7.86 7.77 6.26
C GLY A 106 6.85 6.80 6.86
N GLY A 107 5.53 7.06 6.69
CA GLY A 107 4.48 6.15 7.11
C GLY A 107 4.34 4.95 6.17
N LEU A 108 4.01 3.79 6.73
CA LEU A 108 3.83 2.54 6.01
C LEU A 108 2.46 1.93 6.31
N VAL A 109 1.80 1.39 5.28
CA VAL A 109 0.62 0.53 5.42
C VAL A 109 1.06 -0.92 5.18
N LEU A 110 0.71 -1.80 6.10
CA LEU A 110 1.21 -3.17 6.16
C LEU A 110 0.04 -4.14 6.35
N GLU A 111 -0.08 -5.13 5.46
CA GLU A 111 -0.97 -6.28 5.65
C GLU A 111 -0.22 -7.35 6.44
N LEU A 112 -0.76 -7.76 7.57
CA LEU A 112 -0.18 -8.82 8.39
C LEU A 112 -0.57 -10.20 7.85
N ALA A 113 0.29 -11.17 8.05
CA ALA A 113 -0.05 -12.56 7.78
C ALA A 113 -1.13 -13.04 8.76
N LYS A 114 -1.94 -13.97 8.33
CA LYS A 114 -3.08 -14.47 9.11
C LYS A 114 -2.67 -14.97 10.50
N GLY A 115 -3.32 -14.43 11.51
CA GLY A 115 -3.10 -14.82 12.91
C GLY A 115 -1.85 -14.21 13.55
N VAL A 116 -1.24 -13.23 12.90
CA VAL A 116 -0.15 -12.44 13.48
C VAL A 116 -0.77 -11.24 14.18
N GLU A 117 -0.49 -11.09 15.46
CA GLU A 117 -0.92 -9.94 16.25
C GLU A 117 0.04 -8.75 16.03
N PRO A 118 -0.47 -7.52 15.82
CA PRO A 118 0.37 -6.34 15.62
C PRO A 118 1.42 -6.13 16.72
N GLU A 119 1.07 -6.40 17.97
CA GLU A 119 1.95 -6.28 19.14
C GLU A 119 3.21 -7.14 19.04
N GLU A 120 3.12 -8.29 18.37
CA GLU A 120 4.29 -9.18 18.19
C GLU A 120 5.40 -8.57 17.33
N ILE A 121 5.03 -7.60 16.47
CA ILE A 121 5.95 -6.95 15.53
C ILE A 121 6.30 -5.56 16.00
N PHE A 122 5.29 -4.80 16.46
CA PHE A 122 5.36 -3.35 16.63
C PHE A 122 5.38 -2.91 18.09
N GLU A 123 5.72 -3.81 19.04
CA GLU A 123 5.85 -3.45 20.44
C GLU A 123 6.80 -2.24 20.62
N GLY A 124 6.30 -1.18 21.25
CA GLY A 124 7.04 0.07 21.48
C GLY A 124 7.30 0.90 20.21
N LEU A 125 6.55 0.67 19.15
CA LEU A 125 6.43 1.51 17.96
C LEU A 125 5.07 2.21 17.95
N ASP A 126 4.98 3.31 17.21
CA ASP A 126 3.72 4.05 17.03
C ASP A 126 2.98 3.51 15.82
N TYR A 127 2.02 2.62 16.06
CA TYR A 127 1.20 2.03 15.01
C TYR A 127 -0.29 2.15 15.32
N MET A 128 -1.12 2.05 14.29
CA MET A 128 -2.57 2.09 14.38
C MET A 128 -3.16 0.94 13.54
N LEU A 129 -4.06 0.16 14.13
CA LEU A 129 -4.88 -0.79 13.38
C LEU A 129 -5.85 0.00 12.49
N LEU A 130 -5.75 -0.17 11.18
CA LEU A 130 -6.62 0.50 10.20
C LEU A 130 -7.94 -0.25 9.99
N GLY A 131 -7.88 -1.57 9.97
CA GLY A 131 -9.00 -2.42 9.64
C GLY A 131 -8.54 -3.76 9.10
N HIS A 132 -9.34 -4.35 8.24
CA HIS A 132 -9.06 -5.65 7.66
C HIS A 132 -9.44 -5.72 6.18
N THR A 133 -8.74 -6.58 5.47
CA THR A 133 -9.05 -6.92 4.07
C THR A 133 -10.32 -7.75 3.97
N THR A 134 -11.07 -7.59 2.88
CA THR A 134 -12.33 -8.30 2.64
C THR A 134 -12.34 -8.97 1.26
N ALA A 135 -13.17 -10.02 1.12
CA ALA A 135 -13.38 -10.67 -0.17
C ALA A 135 -14.32 -9.86 -1.10
N ASN A 136 -15.08 -8.91 -0.54
CA ASN A 136 -15.94 -8.04 -1.31
C ASN A 136 -15.12 -6.83 -1.76
N ALA A 137 -14.84 -6.74 -3.03
CA ALA A 137 -14.04 -5.65 -3.59
C ALA A 137 -14.67 -4.28 -3.35
N GLY A 138 -13.86 -3.33 -2.93
CA GLY A 138 -14.26 -1.97 -2.56
C GLY A 138 -13.68 -1.53 -1.23
N VAL A 139 -13.85 -0.26 -0.87
CA VAL A 139 -13.32 0.31 0.37
C VAL A 139 -14.46 0.92 1.17
N ALA A 140 -14.60 0.50 2.43
CA ALA A 140 -15.60 1.01 3.36
C ALA A 140 -14.95 1.82 4.48
N ILE A 141 -15.40 3.08 4.64
CA ILE A 141 -15.00 3.98 5.72
C ILE A 141 -16.29 4.44 6.43
N ASN A 142 -16.51 4.01 7.66
CA ASN A 142 -17.78 4.23 8.38
C ASN A 142 -18.97 3.76 7.53
N ASP A 143 -19.86 4.69 7.13
CA ASP A 143 -21.04 4.41 6.30
C ASP A 143 -20.80 4.69 4.81
N ALA A 144 -19.64 5.24 4.46
CA ALA A 144 -19.27 5.48 3.06
C ALA A 144 -18.61 4.24 2.46
N VAL A 145 -19.02 3.89 1.26
CA VAL A 145 -18.46 2.78 0.49
C VAL A 145 -18.09 3.27 -0.90
N ILE A 146 -16.88 2.99 -1.30
CA ILE A 146 -16.38 3.19 -2.67
C ILE A 146 -16.30 1.81 -3.31
N SER A 147 -17.03 1.59 -4.40
CA SER A 147 -16.95 0.34 -5.13
C SER A 147 -15.61 0.19 -5.85
N GLU A 148 -15.19 -1.05 -6.09
CA GLU A 148 -14.01 -1.34 -6.91
C GLU A 148 -14.09 -0.66 -8.29
N ALA A 149 -15.25 -0.69 -8.92
CA ALA A 149 -15.44 -0.10 -10.24
C ALA A 149 -15.19 1.42 -10.26
N GLU A 150 -15.67 2.13 -9.24
CA GLU A 150 -15.43 3.57 -9.06
C GLU A 150 -13.95 3.85 -8.79
N ALA A 151 -13.32 3.09 -7.89
CA ALA A 151 -11.91 3.24 -7.55
C ALA A 151 -11.01 2.95 -8.78
N LYS A 152 -11.30 1.87 -9.50
CA LYS A 152 -10.57 1.47 -10.70
C LYS A 152 -10.74 2.48 -11.83
N HIS A 153 -11.95 2.98 -12.02
CA HIS A 153 -12.23 4.04 -12.99
C HIS A 153 -11.42 5.30 -12.66
N ALA A 154 -11.50 5.81 -11.44
CA ALA A 154 -10.75 7.00 -11.01
C ALA A 154 -9.23 6.81 -11.17
N TYR A 155 -8.69 5.64 -10.85
CA TYR A 155 -7.27 5.32 -10.99
C TYR A 155 -6.82 5.29 -12.45
N MET A 156 -7.61 4.65 -13.34
CA MET A 156 -7.26 4.42 -14.73
C MET A 156 -7.50 5.66 -15.62
N GLU A 157 -8.52 6.46 -15.33
CA GLU A 157 -8.92 7.60 -16.15
C GLU A 157 -7.92 8.77 -16.11
N THR A 158 -7.12 8.89 -15.05
CA THR A 158 -6.23 10.02 -14.82
C THR A 158 -5.32 10.32 -16.02
N LEU A 159 -4.81 9.31 -16.69
CA LEU A 159 -3.92 9.44 -17.85
C LEU A 159 -4.49 8.88 -19.16
N GLN A 160 -5.73 8.38 -19.14
CA GLN A 160 -6.34 7.70 -20.28
C GLN A 160 -6.35 8.52 -21.57
N GLY A 161 -6.56 9.84 -21.45
CA GLY A 161 -6.59 10.75 -22.60
C GLY A 161 -5.24 10.97 -23.27
N ILE A 162 -4.13 10.70 -22.56
CA ILE A 162 -2.76 10.91 -23.05
C ILE A 162 -2.06 9.59 -23.31
N PHE A 163 -2.23 8.64 -22.38
CA PHE A 163 -1.65 7.30 -22.44
C PHE A 163 -2.76 6.27 -22.25
N PRO A 164 -3.51 5.92 -23.31
CA PRO A 164 -4.58 4.94 -23.18
C PRO A 164 -4.00 3.56 -22.80
N TYR A 165 -4.55 2.97 -21.72
CA TYR A 165 -4.15 1.65 -21.25
C TYR A 165 -4.71 0.51 -22.10
N LYS A 166 -5.76 0.77 -22.91
CA LYS A 166 -6.23 -0.11 -23.96
C LYS A 166 -5.86 0.51 -25.31
N LEU A 167 -4.96 -0.10 -26.01
CA LEU A 167 -4.76 0.21 -27.42
C LEU A 167 -6.02 -0.23 -28.17
N ALA A 168 -6.48 0.58 -29.15
CA ALA A 168 -7.44 0.11 -30.11
C ALA A 168 -6.88 -1.18 -30.74
N ASP A 169 -7.74 -2.16 -31.05
CA ASP A 169 -7.34 -3.45 -31.63
C ASP A 169 -6.33 -3.23 -32.76
N VAL A 170 -5.07 -3.34 -32.43
CA VAL A 170 -4.00 -3.37 -33.42
C VAL A 170 -3.82 -4.84 -33.75
N GLU A 171 -4.01 -5.22 -35.03
CA GLU A 171 -3.63 -6.56 -35.49
C GLU A 171 -2.26 -6.92 -34.92
N ALA A 172 -2.16 -8.06 -34.25
CA ALA A 172 -0.90 -8.53 -33.72
C ALA A 172 0.12 -8.52 -34.88
N PRO A 173 1.32 -7.91 -34.69
CA PRO A 173 2.33 -7.95 -35.73
C PRO A 173 2.58 -9.41 -36.11
N ALA A 174 2.56 -9.68 -37.43
CA ALA A 174 2.88 -11.01 -37.95
C ALA A 174 4.18 -11.50 -37.32
N ASP A 175 4.23 -12.76 -36.89
CA ASP A 175 5.35 -13.40 -36.21
C ASP A 175 6.68 -12.91 -36.75
N ILE A 176 7.38 -12.12 -35.92
CA ILE A 176 8.79 -11.80 -36.18
C ILE A 176 9.54 -13.08 -35.86
N ALA A 177 9.87 -13.85 -36.89
CA ALA A 177 10.76 -15.01 -36.76
C ALA A 177 12.02 -14.57 -36.01
N GLN A 178 12.24 -15.08 -34.81
CA GLN A 178 13.48 -14.83 -34.10
C GLN A 178 14.62 -15.46 -34.92
N PRO A 179 15.64 -14.70 -35.30
CA PRO A 179 16.82 -15.30 -35.91
C PRO A 179 17.47 -16.26 -34.89
N LEU A 180 17.70 -17.49 -35.33
CA LEU A 180 18.45 -18.52 -34.61
C LEU A 180 19.87 -18.07 -34.30
#